data_d19e9310a4e761f2f3daa97fdf143cde
#
_entry.id   d19e9310a4e761f2f3daa97fdf143cde
#
_cell.length_a   1.000
_cell.length_b   1.000
_cell.length_c   1.000
_cell.angle_alpha   90.00
_cell.angle_beta   90.00
_cell.angle_gamma   90.00
#
_symmetry.space_group_name_H-M   'P 1'
#
loop_
_entity.id
_entity.type
_entity.pdbx_description
1 polymer ?
#
loop_
_entity_poly.entity_id
_entity_poly.type
_entity_poly.pdbx_seq_one_letter_code
_entity_poly.pdbx_strand_id
1 'polypeptide(L)'
;MISSKLNCNEIFKKAYLSRYAWPTTFNGYSGRCIFIENEKTFEGEFNLDNKFKPQIKNISDNNVLKNITSQLFEVAIHRVKREFSEVHKNNNFKYLAESEKGMLLQVYGKNDGDKYRVKENKINMVFRKIHGVIIEVFVDEFIDTGNGFLSKKYSSHQLNIENLTPKSKKLDYEDNFINLGNSNISVSYTHLRAHETQTH
;
A
#
# COMPACT_ATOMS: atom_id res chain seq x y z
N MET A 1 -19.82 4.12 35.17
CA MET A 1 -18.86 3.72 34.13
C MET A 1 -19.55 3.91 32.77
N ILE A 2 -19.24 4.99 32.07
CA ILE A 2 -19.81 5.29 30.75
C ILE A 2 -18.97 4.48 29.74
N SER A 3 -19.49 3.32 29.36
CA SER A 3 -18.99 2.61 28.17
C SER A 3 -19.41 3.44 26.96
N SER A 4 -18.58 4.40 26.56
CA SER A 4 -18.71 5.03 25.24
C SER A 4 -18.53 3.91 24.23
N LYS A 5 -19.64 3.51 23.62
CA LYS A 5 -19.67 2.46 22.59
C LYS A 5 -18.66 2.83 21.52
N LEU A 6 -17.56 2.08 21.47
CA LEU A 6 -16.44 2.32 20.57
C LEU A 6 -16.95 2.41 19.11
N ASN A 7 -16.84 3.58 18.50
CA ASN A 7 -17.31 3.77 17.11
C ASN A 7 -16.21 3.36 16.14
N CYS A 8 -16.13 2.08 15.83
CA CYS A 8 -15.11 1.51 14.94
C CYS A 8 -15.17 2.09 13.51
N ASN A 9 -16.34 2.51 13.05
CA ASN A 9 -16.48 3.16 11.76
C ASN A 9 -15.76 4.52 11.74
N GLU A 10 -15.91 5.32 12.79
CA GLU A 10 -15.23 6.62 12.89
C GLU A 10 -13.73 6.46 13.13
N ILE A 11 -13.30 5.45 13.88
CA ILE A 11 -11.88 5.14 14.09
C ILE A 11 -11.22 4.78 12.77
N PHE A 12 -11.83 3.87 12.01
CA PHE A 12 -11.29 3.48 10.73
C PHE A 12 -11.34 4.62 9.70
N LYS A 13 -12.43 5.39 9.68
CA LYS A 13 -12.56 6.56 8.79
C LYS A 13 -11.45 7.59 9.05
N LYS A 14 -11.15 7.92 10.30
CA LYS A 14 -10.04 8.81 10.65
C LYS A 14 -8.71 8.26 10.12
N ALA A 15 -8.42 6.99 10.34
CA ALA A 15 -7.20 6.35 9.86
C ALA A 15 -7.15 6.25 8.32
N TYR A 16 -8.29 6.07 7.65
CA TYR A 16 -8.39 6.09 6.20
C TYR A 16 -8.08 7.48 5.63
N LEU A 17 -8.64 8.52 6.22
CA LEU A 17 -8.48 9.90 5.78
C LEU A 17 -7.10 10.49 6.13
N SER A 18 -6.39 9.93 7.10
CA SER A 18 -5.03 10.35 7.45
C SER A 18 -3.96 9.86 6.46
N ARG A 19 -4.31 8.97 5.53
CA ARG A 19 -3.37 8.52 4.49
C ARG A 19 -3.10 9.66 3.51
N TYR A 20 -1.84 9.82 3.15
CA TYR A 20 -1.50 10.73 2.08
C TYR A 20 -2.12 10.30 0.74
N ALA A 21 -2.70 11.25 0.05
CA ALA A 21 -3.19 11.10 -1.32
C ALA A 21 -2.75 12.33 -2.13
N TRP A 22 -2.54 12.14 -3.42
CA TRP A 22 -2.26 13.26 -4.32
C TRP A 22 -3.44 14.25 -4.35
N PRO A 23 -3.16 15.55 -4.44
CA PRO A 23 -4.23 16.54 -4.61
C PRO A 23 -4.99 16.29 -5.91
N THR A 24 -6.23 16.70 -5.97
CA THR A 24 -7.09 16.51 -7.15
C THR A 24 -6.58 17.25 -8.39
N THR A 25 -5.71 18.23 -8.19
CA THR A 25 -5.02 18.99 -9.24
C THR A 25 -3.76 18.30 -9.78
N PHE A 26 -3.38 17.15 -9.21
CA PHE A 26 -2.22 16.41 -9.65
C PHE A 26 -2.47 15.74 -11.01
N ASN A 27 -1.70 16.12 -12.03
CA ASN A 27 -1.88 15.69 -13.42
C ASN A 27 -0.93 14.56 -13.85
N GLY A 28 -0.26 13.92 -12.90
CA GLY A 28 0.73 12.91 -13.21
C GLY A 28 2.16 13.46 -13.18
N TYR A 29 3.11 12.63 -13.55
CA TYR A 29 4.53 12.97 -13.63
C TYR A 29 5.25 12.05 -14.60
N SER A 30 6.42 12.47 -15.04
CA SER A 30 7.28 11.69 -15.92
C SER A 30 8.73 11.75 -15.44
N GLY A 31 9.52 10.82 -15.87
CA GLY A 31 10.93 10.77 -15.50
C GLY A 31 11.67 9.59 -16.12
N ARG A 32 12.92 9.47 -15.73
CA ARG A 32 13.71 8.26 -15.99
C ARG A 32 13.38 7.19 -14.99
N CYS A 33 13.39 5.94 -15.40
CA CYS A 33 13.27 4.79 -14.51
C CYS A 33 14.49 3.89 -14.66
N ILE A 34 14.94 3.35 -13.54
CA ILE A 34 16.02 2.38 -13.47
C ILE A 34 15.47 1.16 -12.75
N PHE A 35 15.56 0.00 -13.38
CA PHE A 35 15.16 -1.27 -12.80
C PHE A 35 16.39 -2.16 -12.67
N ILE A 36 16.64 -2.68 -11.48
CA ILE A 36 17.79 -3.51 -11.17
C ILE A 36 17.30 -4.88 -10.70
N GLU A 37 17.71 -5.91 -11.38
CA GLU A 37 17.41 -7.29 -11.03
C GLU A 37 18.60 -8.20 -11.34
N ASN A 38 19.05 -9.01 -10.34
CA ASN A 38 20.15 -9.94 -10.49
C ASN A 38 21.40 -9.31 -11.16
N GLU A 39 21.84 -8.16 -10.64
CA GLU A 39 23.00 -7.39 -11.13
C GLU A 39 22.84 -6.77 -12.54
N LYS A 40 21.71 -7.00 -13.19
CA LYS A 40 21.38 -6.34 -14.47
C LYS A 40 20.65 -5.06 -14.22
N THR A 41 21.03 -4.02 -14.96
CA THR A 41 20.39 -2.70 -14.91
C THR A 41 19.66 -2.44 -16.24
N PHE A 42 18.42 -1.99 -16.14
CA PHE A 42 17.58 -1.59 -17.27
C PHE A 42 17.18 -0.14 -17.05
N GLU A 43 17.41 0.68 -18.06
CA GLU A 43 17.09 2.11 -18.03
C GLU A 43 16.03 2.44 -19.07
N GLY A 44 15.08 3.27 -18.68
CA GLY A 44 14.01 3.72 -19.56
C GLY A 44 13.42 5.05 -19.11
N GLU A 45 12.36 5.41 -19.76
CA GLU A 45 11.57 6.59 -19.43
C GLU A 45 10.14 6.18 -19.13
N PHE A 46 9.50 6.87 -18.21
CA PHE A 46 8.08 6.66 -17.94
C PHE A 46 7.30 7.97 -18.01
N ASN A 47 6.02 7.82 -18.29
CA ASN A 47 5.02 8.85 -18.15
C ASN A 47 3.81 8.26 -17.43
N LEU A 48 3.41 8.90 -16.34
CA LEU A 48 2.17 8.61 -15.62
C LEU A 48 1.27 9.82 -15.80
N ASP A 49 0.28 9.71 -16.67
CA ASP A 49 -0.64 10.79 -16.99
C ASP A 49 -1.74 10.98 -15.90
N ASN A 50 -2.66 11.89 -16.13
CA ASN A 50 -3.78 12.16 -15.22
C ASN A 50 -4.82 11.03 -15.14
N LYS A 51 -4.74 10.02 -15.99
CA LYS A 51 -5.53 8.79 -15.91
C LYS A 51 -4.82 7.71 -15.11
N PHE A 52 -3.59 8.03 -14.64
CA PHE A 52 -2.73 7.15 -13.84
C PHE A 52 -2.42 5.82 -14.53
N LYS A 53 -2.30 5.86 -15.86
CA LYS A 53 -1.86 4.72 -16.68
C LYS A 53 -0.40 4.88 -17.03
N PRO A 54 0.50 4.04 -16.48
CA PRO A 54 1.91 4.12 -16.79
C PRO A 54 2.19 3.82 -18.28
N GLN A 55 3.03 4.62 -18.88
CA GLN A 55 3.59 4.40 -20.21
C GLN A 55 5.11 4.35 -20.06
N ILE A 56 5.73 3.28 -20.53
CA ILE A 56 7.17 3.05 -20.41
C ILE A 56 7.76 3.06 -21.84
N LYS A 57 8.92 3.69 -21.97
CA LYS A 57 9.70 3.73 -23.22
C LYS A 57 11.13 3.24 -22.97
N ASN A 58 11.80 2.83 -24.03
CA ASN A 58 13.21 2.44 -24.05
C ASN A 58 13.55 1.19 -23.22
N ILE A 59 12.57 0.36 -22.88
CA ILE A 59 12.74 -0.96 -22.27
C ILE A 59 12.26 -2.01 -23.27
N SER A 60 13.16 -2.88 -23.72
CA SER A 60 12.87 -3.96 -24.68
C SER A 60 12.49 -5.29 -24.02
N ASP A 61 12.92 -5.52 -22.77
CA ASP A 61 12.57 -6.73 -22.02
C ASP A 61 11.13 -6.67 -21.51
N ASN A 62 10.29 -7.56 -22.00
CA ASN A 62 8.86 -7.59 -21.67
C ASN A 62 8.57 -7.86 -20.19
N ASN A 63 9.40 -8.64 -19.50
CA ASN A 63 9.21 -8.92 -18.07
C ASN A 63 9.55 -7.70 -17.24
N VAL A 64 10.66 -7.03 -17.57
CA VAL A 64 11.05 -5.77 -16.94
C VAL A 64 10.00 -4.69 -17.19
N LEU A 65 9.54 -4.54 -18.43
CA LEU A 65 8.47 -3.62 -18.79
C LEU A 65 7.22 -3.85 -17.94
N LYS A 66 6.79 -5.10 -17.81
CA LYS A 66 5.63 -5.48 -16.99
C LYS A 66 5.85 -5.16 -15.51
N ASN A 67 7.04 -5.43 -14.97
CA ASN A 67 7.36 -5.17 -13.57
C ASN A 67 7.31 -3.66 -13.27
N ILE A 68 7.96 -2.84 -14.09
CA ILE A 68 7.95 -1.37 -13.93
C ILE A 68 6.52 -0.82 -14.05
N THR A 69 5.77 -1.27 -15.06
CA THR A 69 4.39 -0.83 -15.28
C THR A 69 3.50 -1.18 -14.09
N SER A 70 3.60 -2.41 -13.57
CA SER A 70 2.82 -2.85 -12.41
C SER A 70 3.17 -2.04 -11.18
N GLN A 71 4.46 -1.74 -10.97
CA GLN A 71 4.92 -0.99 -9.81
C GLN A 71 4.42 0.46 -9.83
N LEU A 72 4.52 1.15 -10.95
CA LEU A 72 3.99 2.51 -11.10
C LEU A 72 2.46 2.54 -10.96
N PHE A 73 1.77 1.52 -11.46
CA PHE A 73 0.34 1.39 -11.29
C PHE A 73 -0.05 1.20 -9.82
N GLU A 74 0.65 0.35 -9.06
CA GLU A 74 0.44 0.17 -7.63
C GLU A 74 0.64 1.47 -6.85
N VAL A 75 1.71 2.22 -7.15
CA VAL A 75 1.91 3.55 -6.56
C VAL A 75 0.70 4.44 -6.84
N ALA A 76 0.26 4.50 -8.08
CA ALA A 76 -0.84 5.36 -8.50
C ALA A 76 -2.15 5.01 -7.79
N ILE A 77 -2.58 3.75 -7.77
CA ILE A 77 -3.85 3.35 -7.15
C ILE A 77 -3.90 3.60 -5.64
N HIS A 78 -2.74 3.63 -4.99
CA HIS A 78 -2.64 3.92 -3.56
C HIS A 78 -2.54 5.41 -3.25
N ARG A 79 -2.24 6.27 -4.23
CA ARG A 79 -2.08 7.73 -4.06
C ARG A 79 -3.25 8.53 -4.63
N VAL A 80 -4.08 7.95 -5.49
CA VAL A 80 -5.29 8.61 -5.98
C VAL A 80 -6.27 8.82 -4.82
N LYS A 81 -6.69 10.07 -4.63
CA LYS A 81 -7.70 10.41 -3.62
C LYS A 81 -9.02 9.72 -3.94
N ARG A 82 -9.56 9.00 -2.99
CA ARG A 82 -10.89 8.37 -3.07
C ARG A 82 -11.67 8.69 -1.81
N GLU A 83 -12.91 9.11 -1.99
CA GLU A 83 -13.77 9.44 -0.86
C GLU A 83 -14.12 8.19 -0.04
N PHE A 84 -14.03 8.31 1.27
CA PHE A 84 -14.36 7.21 2.19
C PHE A 84 -15.77 6.68 1.99
N SER A 85 -16.73 7.60 1.79
CA SER A 85 -18.14 7.27 1.57
C SER A 85 -18.40 6.48 0.28
N GLU A 86 -17.53 6.58 -0.71
CA GLU A 86 -17.64 5.80 -1.94
C GLU A 86 -17.01 4.43 -1.79
N VAL A 87 -15.80 4.38 -1.23
CA VAL A 87 -15.03 3.13 -1.11
C VAL A 87 -15.64 2.19 -0.07
N HIS A 88 -16.11 2.74 1.03
CA HIS A 88 -16.59 1.98 2.20
C HIS A 88 -18.09 2.13 2.47
N LYS A 89 -18.89 2.62 1.50
CA LYS A 89 -20.33 2.86 1.63
C LYS A 89 -21.10 1.66 2.22
N ASN A 90 -20.74 0.46 1.82
CA ASN A 90 -21.42 -0.79 2.18
C ASN A 90 -20.58 -1.65 3.13
N ASN A 91 -19.67 -1.03 3.88
CA ASN A 91 -18.83 -1.69 4.88
C ASN A 91 -19.14 -1.15 6.27
N ASN A 92 -19.12 -2.05 7.25
CA ASN A 92 -19.14 -1.72 8.67
C ASN A 92 -17.91 -2.31 9.34
N PHE A 93 -17.35 -1.57 10.29
CA PHE A 93 -16.16 -1.99 11.01
C PHE A 93 -16.53 -2.35 12.44
N LYS A 94 -16.07 -3.49 12.92
CA LYS A 94 -16.27 -3.94 14.29
C LYS A 94 -14.94 -4.24 14.95
N TYR A 95 -14.87 -3.97 16.23
CA TYR A 95 -13.74 -4.35 17.08
C TYR A 95 -13.56 -5.87 17.09
N LEU A 96 -12.34 -6.32 16.88
CA LEU A 96 -11.97 -7.74 16.97
C LEU A 96 -11.02 -8.00 18.14
N ALA A 97 -9.95 -7.20 18.28
CA ALA A 97 -8.95 -7.34 19.31
C ALA A 97 -8.15 -6.04 19.50
N GLU A 98 -7.43 -5.93 20.60
CA GLU A 98 -6.45 -4.87 20.89
C GLU A 98 -5.11 -5.49 21.27
N SER A 99 -4.02 -4.83 20.89
CA SER A 99 -2.66 -5.18 21.25
C SER A 99 -1.79 -3.94 21.33
N GLU A 100 -0.53 -4.07 21.73
CA GLU A 100 0.46 -2.98 21.69
C GLU A 100 0.65 -2.42 20.25
N LYS A 101 0.37 -3.26 19.24
CA LYS A 101 0.43 -2.87 17.84
C LYS A 101 -0.79 -2.08 17.36
N GLY A 102 -1.83 -1.95 18.18
CA GLY A 102 -3.06 -1.21 17.91
C GLY A 102 -4.32 -2.08 17.84
N MET A 103 -5.41 -1.43 17.51
CA MET A 103 -6.76 -1.99 17.46
C MET A 103 -6.99 -2.73 16.15
N LEU A 104 -7.33 -4.01 16.22
CA LEU A 104 -7.72 -4.82 15.09
C LEU A 104 -9.22 -4.70 14.84
N LEU A 105 -9.57 -4.31 13.62
CA LEU A 105 -10.94 -4.16 13.15
C LEU A 105 -11.23 -5.18 12.06
N GLN A 106 -12.43 -5.76 12.08
CA GLN A 106 -12.95 -6.62 11.01
C GLN A 106 -14.02 -5.88 10.23
N VAL A 107 -14.01 -6.08 8.91
CA VAL A 107 -15.01 -5.54 7.99
C VAL A 107 -16.18 -6.51 7.85
N TYR A 108 -17.38 -5.96 7.80
CA TYR A 108 -18.63 -6.65 7.48
C TYR A 108 -19.31 -5.90 6.34
N GLY A 109 -19.96 -6.61 5.45
CA GLY A 109 -20.65 -6.05 4.29
C GLY A 109 -19.95 -6.40 2.98
N LYS A 110 -19.76 -5.41 2.10
CA LYS A 110 -19.18 -5.66 0.76
C LYS A 110 -17.82 -6.36 0.80
N ASN A 111 -16.97 -6.01 1.75
CA ASN A 111 -15.64 -6.57 1.93
C ASN A 111 -15.57 -7.45 3.19
N ASP A 112 -16.55 -8.31 3.37
CA ASP A 112 -16.66 -9.16 4.56
C ASP A 112 -15.41 -10.03 4.76
N GLY A 113 -14.92 -10.03 6.03
CA GLY A 113 -13.73 -10.76 6.44
C GLY A 113 -12.39 -10.05 6.19
N ASP A 114 -12.37 -8.90 5.50
CA ASP A 114 -11.18 -8.04 5.49
C ASP A 114 -10.89 -7.55 6.91
N LYS A 115 -9.62 -7.32 7.23
CA LYS A 115 -9.21 -6.80 8.54
C LYS A 115 -8.20 -5.68 8.38
N TYR A 116 -8.26 -4.75 9.33
CA TYR A 116 -7.32 -3.63 9.41
C TYR A 116 -6.87 -3.42 10.84
N ARG A 117 -5.60 -3.11 11.05
CA ARG A 117 -5.13 -2.66 12.36
C ARG A 117 -4.87 -1.17 12.32
N VAL A 118 -5.41 -0.48 13.31
CA VAL A 118 -5.30 0.97 13.45
C VAL A 118 -4.54 1.31 14.72
N LYS A 119 -3.53 2.15 14.63
CA LYS A 119 -2.82 2.75 15.75
C LYS A 119 -2.56 4.22 15.45
N GLU A 120 -2.89 5.12 16.36
CA GLU A 120 -2.63 6.57 16.23
C GLU A 120 -3.14 7.16 14.91
N ASN A 121 -4.36 6.82 14.54
CA ASN A 121 -4.99 7.17 13.26
C ASN A 121 -4.19 6.71 12.00
N LYS A 122 -3.36 5.69 12.10
CA LYS A 122 -2.64 5.09 10.97
C LYS A 122 -3.08 3.64 10.78
N ILE A 123 -3.24 3.21 9.53
CA ILE A 123 -3.50 1.81 9.21
C ILE A 123 -2.15 1.13 9.08
N ASN A 124 -1.74 0.37 10.09
CA ASN A 124 -0.45 -0.33 10.11
C ASN A 124 -0.53 -1.82 9.76
N MET A 125 -1.72 -2.34 9.48
CA MET A 125 -1.90 -3.66 8.91
C MET A 125 -3.16 -3.70 8.04
N VAL A 126 -3.03 -4.37 6.91
CA VAL A 126 -4.11 -4.65 5.97
C VAL A 126 -4.13 -6.15 5.70
N PHE A 127 -5.31 -6.76 5.82
CA PHE A 127 -5.56 -8.14 5.47
C PHE A 127 -6.80 -8.16 4.57
N ARG A 128 -6.62 -8.48 3.28
CA ARG A 128 -7.70 -8.38 2.30
C ARG A 128 -7.76 -9.58 1.36
N LYS A 129 -8.99 -9.98 1.06
CA LYS A 129 -9.28 -10.99 0.04
C LYS A 129 -9.33 -10.34 -1.34
N ILE A 130 -8.40 -10.67 -2.21
CA ILE A 130 -8.29 -10.09 -3.56
C ILE A 130 -8.00 -11.21 -4.57
N HIS A 131 -8.84 -11.37 -5.59
CA HIS A 131 -8.63 -12.31 -6.70
C HIS A 131 -8.26 -13.74 -6.26
N GLY A 132 -8.93 -14.27 -5.23
CA GLY A 132 -8.73 -15.65 -4.77
C GLY A 132 -7.49 -15.88 -3.89
N VAL A 133 -6.85 -14.82 -3.45
CA VAL A 133 -5.78 -14.85 -2.45
C VAL A 133 -6.06 -13.86 -1.33
N ILE A 134 -5.37 -14.02 -0.21
CA ILE A 134 -5.31 -13.00 0.83
C ILE A 134 -4.00 -12.25 0.65
N ILE A 135 -4.10 -10.92 0.59
CA ILE A 135 -2.95 -10.03 0.67
C ILE A 135 -2.87 -9.51 2.10
N GLU A 136 -1.74 -9.75 2.74
CA GLU A 136 -1.43 -9.21 4.06
C GLU A 136 -0.26 -8.24 3.96
N VAL A 137 -0.45 -7.03 4.50
CA VAL A 137 0.55 -5.97 4.51
C VAL A 137 0.74 -5.48 5.94
N PHE A 138 1.98 -5.31 6.37
CA PHE A 138 2.35 -4.69 7.64
C PHE A 138 3.19 -3.45 7.35
N VAL A 139 2.86 -2.33 7.97
CA VAL A 139 3.61 -1.09 7.85
C VAL A 139 4.39 -0.85 9.14
N ASP A 140 5.70 -0.78 9.02
CA ASP A 140 6.62 -0.62 10.15
C ASP A 140 7.02 0.85 10.35
N GLU A 141 7.13 1.62 9.25
CA GLU A 141 7.54 3.02 9.30
C GLU A 141 6.66 3.89 8.40
N PHE A 142 6.26 5.06 8.93
CA PHE A 142 5.50 6.08 8.21
C PHE A 142 6.30 7.38 8.12
N ILE A 143 6.07 8.12 7.03
CA ILE A 143 6.49 9.51 6.87
C ILE A 143 5.26 10.40 7.01
N ASP A 144 5.35 11.42 7.85
CA ASP A 144 4.37 12.51 7.90
C ASP A 144 4.75 13.55 6.84
N THR A 145 3.83 13.79 5.91
CA THR A 145 4.01 14.76 4.82
C THR A 145 3.44 16.15 5.16
N GLY A 146 2.85 16.31 6.36
CA GLY A 146 2.02 17.46 6.72
C GLY A 146 0.60 17.42 6.12
N ASN A 147 0.38 16.59 5.09
CA ASN A 147 -0.92 16.39 4.43
C ASN A 147 -1.39 14.92 4.49
N GLY A 148 -0.84 14.14 5.41
CA GLY A 148 -1.13 12.74 5.63
C GLY A 148 0.11 11.86 5.68
N PHE A 149 -0.09 10.60 5.98
CA PHE A 149 0.99 9.63 6.20
C PHE A 149 1.24 8.76 4.97
N LEU A 150 2.53 8.62 4.62
CA LEU A 150 3.04 7.68 3.63
C LEU A 150 3.67 6.48 4.33
N SER A 151 3.42 5.28 3.85
CA SER A 151 4.17 4.09 4.27
C SER A 151 5.57 4.16 3.68
N LYS A 152 6.61 4.09 4.52
CA LYS A 152 8.01 4.11 4.11
C LYS A 152 8.59 2.71 4.11
N LYS A 153 8.48 1.99 5.25
CA LYS A 153 8.90 0.61 5.36
C LYS A 153 7.70 -0.27 5.62
N TYR A 154 7.55 -1.30 4.84
CA TYR A 154 6.44 -2.22 4.97
C TYR A 154 6.80 -3.58 4.39
N SER A 155 6.01 -4.57 4.74
CA SER A 155 6.14 -5.91 4.20
C SER A 155 4.81 -6.42 3.69
N SER A 156 4.84 -7.30 2.72
CA SER A 156 3.65 -8.01 2.27
C SER A 156 3.93 -9.47 1.93
N HIS A 157 2.89 -10.27 2.02
CA HIS A 157 2.88 -11.63 1.47
C HIS A 157 1.46 -12.05 1.11
N GLN A 158 1.40 -13.10 0.30
CA GLN A 158 0.14 -13.69 -0.09
C GLN A 158 -0.11 -14.97 0.71
N LEU A 159 -1.36 -15.14 1.15
CA LEU A 159 -1.81 -16.35 1.82
C LEU A 159 -2.85 -17.07 0.97
N ASN A 160 -2.92 -18.37 1.12
CA ASN A 160 -4.01 -19.19 0.59
C ASN A 160 -5.31 -18.81 1.32
N ILE A 161 -6.39 -18.61 0.56
CA ILE A 161 -7.68 -18.19 1.12
C ILE A 161 -8.33 -19.27 1.99
N GLU A 162 -8.05 -20.55 1.72
CA GLU A 162 -8.71 -21.67 2.39
C GLU A 162 -8.09 -21.98 3.75
N ASN A 163 -6.76 -21.95 3.83
CA ASN A 163 -6.04 -22.45 5.01
C ASN A 163 -5.05 -21.44 5.62
N LEU A 164 -4.97 -20.22 5.06
CA LEU A 164 -4.10 -19.14 5.51
C LEU A 164 -2.60 -19.48 5.49
N THR A 165 -2.20 -20.51 4.74
CA THR A 165 -0.79 -20.85 4.58
C THR A 165 -0.11 -19.87 3.61
N PRO A 166 1.18 -19.55 3.77
CA PRO A 166 1.91 -18.71 2.84
C PRO A 166 1.88 -19.27 1.41
N LYS A 167 1.44 -18.44 0.46
CA LYS A 167 1.47 -18.72 -0.98
C LYS A 167 2.66 -18.08 -1.67
N SER A 168 3.23 -17.04 -1.04
CA SER A 168 4.46 -16.39 -1.47
C SER A 168 5.41 -16.19 -0.30
N LYS A 169 6.70 -15.97 -0.59
CA LYS A 169 7.64 -15.46 0.42
C LYS A 169 7.17 -14.07 0.85
N LYS A 170 7.45 -13.72 2.10
CA LYS A 170 7.28 -12.35 2.59
C LYS A 170 8.25 -11.44 1.87
N LEU A 171 7.77 -10.31 1.40
CA LEU A 171 8.53 -9.32 0.67
C LEU A 171 8.61 -8.05 1.52
N ASP A 172 9.82 -7.56 1.74
CA ASP A 172 10.05 -6.33 2.48
C ASP A 172 10.34 -5.20 1.50
N TYR A 173 9.80 -4.00 1.80
CA TYR A 173 9.85 -2.84 0.93
C TYR A 173 10.33 -1.61 1.68
N GLU A 174 11.09 -0.78 0.98
CA GLU A 174 11.46 0.54 1.44
C GLU A 174 11.25 1.55 0.30
N ASP A 175 10.43 2.56 0.56
CA ASP A 175 10.12 3.63 -0.38
C ASP A 175 10.81 4.93 0.04
N ASN A 176 11.38 5.65 -0.92
CA ASN A 176 11.86 7.01 -0.73
C ASN A 176 11.00 7.97 -1.56
N PHE A 177 10.85 9.19 -1.04
CA PHE A 177 9.96 10.20 -1.61
C PHE A 177 10.69 11.52 -1.80
N ILE A 178 10.29 12.26 -2.84
CA ILE A 178 10.64 13.67 -3.01
C ILE A 178 9.36 14.50 -3.09
N ASN A 179 9.47 15.76 -2.73
CA ASN A 179 8.40 16.73 -2.97
C ASN A 179 8.57 17.34 -4.36
N LEU A 180 7.56 17.19 -5.20
CA LEU A 180 7.49 17.80 -6.53
C LEU A 180 6.30 18.77 -6.54
N GLY A 181 6.58 20.05 -6.34
CA GLY A 181 5.53 21.04 -6.13
C GLY A 181 4.73 20.74 -4.86
N ASN A 182 3.45 20.46 -4.99
CA ASN A 182 2.56 20.16 -3.87
C ASN A 182 2.32 18.64 -3.68
N SER A 183 3.15 17.80 -4.31
CA SER A 183 2.94 16.35 -4.33
C SER A 183 4.20 15.58 -3.92
N ASN A 184 4.02 14.61 -3.03
CA ASN A 184 5.08 13.67 -2.69
C ASN A 184 5.07 12.51 -3.69
N ILE A 185 6.19 12.30 -4.36
CA ILE A 185 6.39 11.31 -5.41
C ILE A 185 7.37 10.25 -4.91
N SER A 186 7.02 8.98 -5.06
CA SER A 186 7.96 7.88 -4.83
C SER A 186 9.03 7.89 -5.92
N VAL A 187 10.30 7.96 -5.51
CA VAL A 187 11.46 8.00 -6.42
C VAL A 187 12.33 6.77 -6.33
N SER A 188 12.21 5.98 -5.28
CA SER A 188 12.79 4.64 -5.22
C SER A 188 11.82 3.69 -4.55
N TYR A 189 11.83 2.48 -5.03
CA TYR A 189 11.07 1.36 -4.54
C TYR A 189 12.02 0.18 -4.46
N THR A 190 12.47 -0.12 -3.26
CA THR A 190 13.42 -1.20 -3.02
C THR A 190 12.68 -2.40 -2.48
N HIS A 191 12.85 -3.51 -3.18
CA HIS A 191 12.38 -4.81 -2.77
C HIS A 191 13.56 -5.55 -2.12
N LEU A 192 13.56 -5.62 -0.80
CA LEU A 192 14.57 -6.34 -0.05
C LEU A 192 14.18 -7.83 0.00
N ARG A 193 14.94 -8.68 -0.68
CA ARG A 193 14.80 -10.14 -0.47
C ARG A 193 15.36 -10.47 0.91
N ALA A 194 14.60 -11.19 1.73
CA ALA A 194 15.14 -11.78 2.94
C ALA A 194 16.34 -12.67 2.58
N HIS A 195 17.52 -12.32 3.08
CA HIS A 195 18.69 -13.20 3.00
C HIS A 195 18.36 -14.47 3.79
N GLU A 196 18.35 -15.61 3.10
CA GLU A 196 18.38 -16.89 3.77
C GLU A 196 19.72 -16.98 4.49
N THR A 197 19.72 -16.88 5.83
CA THR A 197 20.83 -17.33 6.64
C THR A 197 20.93 -18.84 6.45
N GLN A 198 21.86 -19.29 5.62
CA GLN A 198 22.26 -20.69 5.61
C GLN A 198 22.90 -20.95 6.96
N THR A 199 22.18 -21.64 7.85
CA THR A 199 22.77 -22.33 8.99
C THR A 199 23.45 -23.57 8.46
N HIS A 200 24.80 -23.55 8.48
CA HIS A 200 25.64 -24.74 8.33
C HIS A 200 25.64 -25.57 9.63
#